data_ddbf9416f0d2bfd5a9e70cbc06d9bcd3
#
_entry.id   ddbf9416f0d2bfd5a9e70cbc06d9bcd3
#
_cell.length_a   1.000
_cell.length_b   1.000
_cell.length_c   1.000
_cell.angle_alpha   90.00
_cell.angle_beta   90.00
_cell.angle_gamma   90.00
#
_symmetry.space_group_name_H-M   'P 1'
#
loop_
_entity.id
_entity.type
_entity.pdbx_description
1 polymer ?
#
loop_
_entity_poly.entity_id
_entity_poly.type
_entity_poly.pdbx_seq_one_letter_code
_entity_poly.pdbx_strand_id
1 'polypeptide(L)'
;MKNPIAILILLSGLYFYSCSEKNNPNPNNTPAEVTSGQEDIVKQRKHLVEIMGCNDCHSPKKVGPKGPEIIEKLLLSSYPSDRPVVAFDSKLIKEGFAMFYPDLTSAAGPWGISFAANLTPDETGIGNWSEEQFKKALTEGKLKGLDGSRTLLPPMPWVNYISLTDEEIHAVFTYLKSIKPVKNIVPNPISPHKM
;
A
#
# COMPACT_ATOMS: atom_id res chain seq x y z
N MET A 1 90.47 -5.21 11.32
CA MET A 1 89.61 -6.32 11.71
C MET A 1 88.17 -5.77 11.75
N LYS A 2 87.48 -5.80 10.68
CA LYS A 2 86.00 -5.41 10.60
C LYS A 2 85.37 -6.30 9.59
N ASN A 3 84.49 -7.22 10.03
CA ASN A 3 83.67 -8.05 9.17
C ASN A 3 82.44 -7.23 8.69
N PRO A 4 82.06 -7.24 7.44
CA PRO A 4 80.77 -6.80 7.02
C PRO A 4 79.80 -8.00 6.95
N ILE A 5 78.71 -7.89 7.65
CA ILE A 5 77.60 -8.81 7.63
C ILE A 5 76.86 -8.58 6.33
N ALA A 6 76.74 -9.60 5.49
CA ALA A 6 75.89 -9.59 4.30
C ALA A 6 74.42 -9.83 4.69
N ILE A 7 73.56 -8.86 4.48
CA ILE A 7 72.11 -8.98 4.65
C ILE A 7 71.53 -9.54 3.35
N LEU A 8 71.07 -10.77 3.46
CA LEU A 8 70.33 -11.45 2.38
C LEU A 8 68.83 -11.00 2.42
N ILE A 9 68.47 -10.16 1.50
CA ILE A 9 67.02 -9.74 1.36
C ILE A 9 66.30 -10.81 0.54
N LEU A 10 65.46 -11.60 1.22
CA LEU A 10 64.51 -12.52 0.62
C LEU A 10 63.28 -11.71 0.12
N LEU A 11 63.21 -11.51 -1.20
CA LEU A 11 62.04 -11.00 -1.87
C LEU A 11 60.99 -12.12 -1.97
N SER A 12 60.03 -12.13 -1.02
CA SER A 12 58.85 -12.97 -1.10
C SER A 12 57.87 -12.31 -2.07
N GLY A 13 57.78 -12.84 -3.29
CA GLY A 13 56.77 -12.45 -4.26
C GLY A 13 55.38 -12.88 -3.83
N LEU A 14 54.56 -11.92 -3.46
CA LEU A 14 53.13 -12.11 -3.28
C LEU A 14 52.47 -12.23 -4.68
N TYR A 15 52.20 -13.46 -5.08
CA TYR A 15 51.30 -13.73 -6.21
C TYR A 15 49.86 -13.43 -5.79
N PHE A 16 49.33 -12.29 -6.25
CA PHE A 16 47.91 -12.06 -6.20
C PHE A 16 47.24 -12.97 -7.25
N TYR A 17 46.62 -14.06 -6.79
CA TYR A 17 45.67 -14.81 -7.58
C TYR A 17 44.42 -13.94 -7.71
N SER A 18 44.29 -13.23 -8.83
CA SER A 18 43.05 -12.62 -9.27
C SER A 18 42.16 -13.75 -9.78
N CYS A 19 41.19 -14.20 -8.96
CA CYS A 19 40.08 -15.01 -9.43
C CYS A 19 39.21 -14.10 -10.33
N SER A 20 39.45 -14.13 -11.64
CA SER A 20 38.49 -13.66 -12.64
C SER A 20 37.38 -14.67 -12.66
N GLU A 21 36.27 -14.39 -11.95
CA GLU A 21 34.99 -15.06 -12.17
C GLU A 21 34.57 -14.80 -13.62
N LYS A 22 34.85 -15.76 -14.48
CA LYS A 22 34.21 -15.84 -15.79
C LYS A 22 32.72 -16.06 -15.50
N ASN A 23 31.91 -15.02 -15.67
CA ASN A 23 30.47 -15.16 -15.82
C ASN A 23 30.21 -16.08 -17.01
N ASN A 24 30.12 -17.37 -16.71
CA ASN A 24 29.65 -18.36 -17.66
C ASN A 24 28.11 -18.20 -17.68
N PRO A 25 27.48 -17.72 -18.75
CA PRO A 25 26.03 -17.71 -18.81
C PRO A 25 25.59 -19.18 -18.76
N ASN A 26 24.96 -19.57 -17.66
CA ASN A 26 24.36 -20.89 -17.52
C ASN A 26 23.23 -20.99 -18.57
N PRO A 27 23.33 -21.85 -19.59
CA PRO A 27 22.30 -21.95 -20.62
C PRO A 27 20.97 -22.57 -20.14
N ASN A 28 20.83 -22.85 -18.84
CA ASN A 28 19.66 -23.45 -18.23
C ASN A 28 18.76 -22.47 -17.45
N ASN A 29 19.00 -21.15 -17.53
CA ASN A 29 18.00 -20.19 -17.07
C ASN A 29 16.86 -20.15 -18.09
N THR A 30 15.96 -21.08 -17.94
CA THR A 30 14.69 -21.12 -18.68
C THR A 30 13.83 -19.90 -18.27
N PRO A 31 13.15 -19.22 -19.21
CA PRO A 31 12.24 -18.10 -18.90
C PRO A 31 11.15 -18.41 -17.87
N ALA A 32 10.87 -19.70 -17.60
CA ALA A 32 9.89 -20.18 -16.63
C ALA A 32 10.29 -19.94 -15.15
N GLU A 33 11.58 -19.93 -14.83
CA GLU A 33 12.05 -19.76 -13.44
C GLU A 33 11.99 -18.29 -12.98
N VAL A 34 12.16 -17.35 -13.92
CA VAL A 34 12.02 -15.92 -13.65
C VAL A 34 10.54 -15.54 -13.47
N THR A 35 9.62 -16.20 -14.16
CA THR A 35 8.17 -15.93 -14.04
C THR A 35 7.60 -16.45 -12.71
N SER A 36 8.04 -17.59 -12.17
CA SER A 36 7.53 -18.13 -10.90
C SER A 36 7.89 -17.22 -9.73
N GLY A 37 9.12 -16.74 -9.65
CA GLY A 37 9.55 -15.81 -8.58
C GLY A 37 8.81 -14.47 -8.63
N GLN A 38 8.50 -13.96 -9.82
CA GLN A 38 7.75 -12.72 -9.97
C GLN A 38 6.27 -12.86 -9.54
N GLU A 39 5.64 -13.99 -9.89
CA GLU A 39 4.28 -14.31 -9.45
C GLU A 39 4.18 -14.45 -7.93
N ASP A 40 5.15 -15.08 -7.29
CA ASP A 40 5.17 -15.24 -5.84
C ASP A 40 5.33 -13.89 -5.11
N ILE A 41 6.15 -12.99 -5.64
CA ILE A 41 6.28 -11.63 -5.12
C ILE A 41 4.95 -10.86 -5.22
N VAL A 42 4.26 -10.95 -6.36
CA VAL A 42 2.95 -10.28 -6.54
C VAL A 42 1.90 -10.86 -5.60
N LYS A 43 1.86 -12.19 -5.41
CA LYS A 43 0.97 -12.85 -4.45
C LYS A 43 1.24 -12.41 -3.01
N GLN A 44 2.49 -12.30 -2.61
CA GLN A 44 2.86 -11.85 -1.28
C GLN A 44 2.43 -10.39 -1.03
N ARG A 45 2.64 -9.50 -1.99
CA ARG A 45 2.21 -8.10 -1.92
C ARG A 45 0.69 -7.97 -1.85
N LYS A 46 -0.03 -8.73 -2.67
CA LYS A 46 -1.49 -8.83 -2.63
C LYS A 46 -1.97 -9.31 -1.27
N HIS A 47 -1.34 -10.35 -0.73
CA HIS A 47 -1.67 -10.89 0.57
C HIS A 47 -1.57 -9.86 1.69
N LEU A 48 -0.55 -8.99 1.69
CA LEU A 48 -0.45 -7.89 2.65
C LEU A 48 -1.67 -6.96 2.58
N VAL A 49 -2.08 -6.54 1.38
CA VAL A 49 -3.26 -5.68 1.19
C VAL A 49 -4.54 -6.35 1.68
N GLU A 50 -4.65 -7.68 1.51
CA GLU A 50 -5.80 -8.47 1.95
C GLU A 50 -5.85 -8.58 3.48
N ILE A 51 -4.75 -8.97 4.14
CA ILE A 51 -4.72 -9.13 5.61
C ILE A 51 -4.79 -7.79 6.36
N MET A 52 -4.36 -6.70 5.74
CA MET A 52 -4.55 -5.34 6.26
C MET A 52 -6.00 -4.86 6.16
N GLY A 53 -6.90 -5.63 5.53
CA GLY A 53 -8.30 -5.29 5.40
C GLY A 53 -8.61 -4.12 4.46
N CYS A 54 -7.70 -3.76 3.55
CA CYS A 54 -7.91 -2.63 2.63
C CYS A 54 -9.20 -2.81 1.80
N ASN A 55 -9.48 -4.04 1.39
CA ASN A 55 -10.68 -4.37 0.62
C ASN A 55 -11.99 -4.17 1.40
N ASP A 56 -11.95 -4.18 2.73
CA ASP A 56 -13.17 -4.10 3.55
C ASP A 56 -13.90 -2.77 3.34
N CYS A 57 -13.14 -1.68 3.27
CA CYS A 57 -13.69 -0.34 3.06
C CYS A 57 -13.43 0.22 1.66
N HIS A 58 -12.34 -0.19 1.01
CA HIS A 58 -11.94 0.42 -0.25
C HIS A 58 -12.45 -0.32 -1.50
N SER A 59 -13.16 -1.44 -1.36
CA SER A 59 -13.76 -2.16 -2.49
C SER A 59 -15.28 -2.20 -2.39
N PRO A 60 -16.01 -1.63 -3.37
CA PRO A 60 -17.46 -1.74 -3.41
C PRO A 60 -17.91 -3.19 -3.50
N LYS A 61 -19.01 -3.52 -2.83
CA LYS A 61 -19.58 -4.87 -2.77
C LYS A 61 -21.02 -4.89 -3.25
N LYS A 62 -21.42 -6.03 -3.76
CA LYS A 62 -22.81 -6.42 -4.03
C LYS A 62 -23.24 -7.51 -3.06
N VAL A 63 -24.53 -7.67 -2.88
CA VAL A 63 -25.05 -8.82 -2.14
C VAL A 63 -24.93 -10.06 -3.01
N GLY A 64 -24.19 -11.05 -2.51
CA GLY A 64 -24.02 -12.36 -3.13
C GLY A 64 -24.72 -13.46 -2.33
N PRO A 65 -24.73 -14.70 -2.84
CA PRO A 65 -25.39 -15.84 -2.19
C PRO A 65 -24.84 -16.19 -0.81
N LYS A 66 -23.59 -15.84 -0.54
CA LYS A 66 -22.87 -16.12 0.72
C LYS A 66 -22.55 -14.87 1.53
N GLY A 67 -23.11 -13.74 1.18
CA GLY A 67 -22.84 -12.45 1.81
C GLY A 67 -22.23 -11.42 0.84
N PRO A 68 -21.62 -10.34 1.34
CA PRO A 68 -21.04 -9.30 0.50
C PRO A 68 -19.90 -9.85 -0.38
N GLU A 69 -19.97 -9.58 -1.68
CA GLU A 69 -18.97 -9.97 -2.68
C GLU A 69 -18.39 -8.73 -3.34
N ILE A 70 -17.07 -8.65 -3.46
CA ILE A 70 -16.38 -7.55 -4.13
C ILE A 70 -16.82 -7.48 -5.59
N ILE A 71 -17.09 -6.26 -6.07
CA ILE A 71 -17.31 -6.00 -7.48
C ILE A 71 -15.94 -5.86 -8.14
N GLU A 72 -15.43 -6.94 -8.73
CA GLU A 72 -14.05 -7.06 -9.24
C GLU A 72 -13.61 -5.88 -10.13
N LYS A 73 -14.49 -5.37 -10.98
CA LYS A 73 -14.20 -4.22 -11.85
C LYS A 73 -13.96 -2.91 -11.07
N LEU A 74 -14.36 -2.88 -9.79
CA LEU A 74 -14.24 -1.74 -8.88
C LEU A 74 -13.32 -2.04 -7.70
N LEU A 75 -12.46 -3.06 -7.82
CA LEU A 75 -11.51 -3.43 -6.78
C LEU A 75 -10.71 -2.20 -6.32
N LEU A 76 -10.73 -1.93 -5.01
CA LEU A 76 -10.02 -0.82 -4.36
C LEU A 76 -10.34 0.59 -4.90
N SER A 77 -11.44 0.75 -5.64
CA SER A 77 -11.86 2.06 -6.17
C SER A 77 -12.73 2.87 -5.21
N SER A 78 -13.16 2.29 -4.08
CA SER A 78 -13.89 2.95 -3.02
C SER A 78 -15.36 3.28 -3.32
N TYR A 79 -15.91 4.31 -2.65
CA TYR A 79 -17.31 4.73 -2.81
C TYR A 79 -17.56 5.19 -4.25
N PRO A 80 -18.48 4.54 -4.99
CA PRO A 80 -18.73 4.89 -6.39
C PRO A 80 -19.24 6.33 -6.54
N SER A 81 -18.65 7.09 -7.44
CA SER A 81 -18.97 8.51 -7.66
C SER A 81 -20.40 8.75 -8.20
N ASP A 82 -20.96 7.75 -8.85
CA ASP A 82 -22.33 7.77 -9.40
C ASP A 82 -23.40 7.33 -8.37
N ARG A 83 -22.97 6.86 -7.19
CA ARG A 83 -23.89 6.48 -6.11
C ARG A 83 -24.35 7.73 -5.37
N PRO A 84 -25.69 7.94 -5.20
CA PRO A 84 -26.20 9.01 -4.35
C PRO A 84 -25.68 8.87 -2.91
N VAL A 85 -25.26 9.99 -2.31
CA VAL A 85 -24.88 10.00 -0.89
C VAL A 85 -26.10 9.66 -0.04
N VAL A 86 -26.00 8.59 0.74
CA VAL A 86 -27.08 8.13 1.60
C VAL A 86 -27.18 9.00 2.84
N ALA A 87 -28.38 9.40 3.21
CA ALA A 87 -28.65 10.04 4.48
C ALA A 87 -28.52 9.00 5.62
N PHE A 88 -27.69 9.29 6.59
CA PHE A 88 -27.60 8.53 7.84
C PHE A 88 -28.50 9.17 8.91
N ASP A 89 -28.99 8.37 9.85
CA ASP A 89 -29.84 8.86 10.93
C ASP A 89 -29.04 9.76 11.89
N SER A 90 -29.26 11.08 11.78
CA SER A 90 -28.56 12.07 12.60
C SER A 90 -28.89 11.96 14.11
N LYS A 91 -30.05 11.37 14.48
CA LYS A 91 -30.41 11.14 15.88
C LYS A 91 -29.49 10.09 16.49
N LEU A 92 -29.32 8.95 15.84
CA LEU A 92 -28.43 7.89 16.31
C LEU A 92 -26.98 8.38 16.39
N ILE A 93 -26.53 9.20 15.45
CA ILE A 93 -25.19 9.79 15.49
C ILE A 93 -25.01 10.70 16.70
N LYS A 94 -26.02 11.53 17.04
CA LYS A 94 -25.98 12.38 18.25
C LYS A 94 -25.98 11.58 19.53
N GLU A 95 -26.55 10.37 19.53
CA GLU A 95 -26.52 9.41 20.63
C GLU A 95 -25.16 8.65 20.72
N GLY A 96 -24.20 8.92 19.81
CA GLY A 96 -22.86 8.35 19.82
C GLY A 96 -22.67 7.11 18.95
N PHE A 97 -23.70 6.69 18.19
CA PHE A 97 -23.55 5.53 17.29
C PHE A 97 -22.73 5.88 16.06
N ALA A 98 -22.00 4.87 15.55
CA ALA A 98 -21.42 4.87 14.22
C ALA A 98 -22.23 3.95 13.32
N MET A 99 -22.48 4.39 12.09
CA MET A 99 -23.21 3.63 11.09
C MET A 99 -22.36 3.47 9.84
N PHE A 100 -22.57 2.37 9.14
CA PHE A 100 -21.84 2.04 7.92
C PHE A 100 -22.83 1.84 6.77
N TYR A 101 -22.41 2.24 5.57
CA TYR A 101 -23.07 1.75 4.37
C TYR A 101 -22.85 0.22 4.26
N PRO A 102 -23.82 -0.55 3.72
CA PRO A 102 -23.71 -2.02 3.72
C PRO A 102 -22.44 -2.63 3.11
N ASP A 103 -21.79 -1.93 2.19
CA ASP A 103 -20.53 -2.36 1.59
C ASP A 103 -19.28 -1.75 2.27
N LEU A 104 -19.46 -1.02 3.37
CA LEU A 104 -18.43 -0.38 4.17
C LEU A 104 -17.66 0.76 3.49
N THR A 105 -18.04 1.17 2.26
CA THR A 105 -17.32 2.24 1.55
C THR A 105 -17.59 3.64 2.08
N SER A 106 -18.60 3.81 2.93
CA SER A 106 -18.84 5.03 3.70
C SER A 106 -19.30 4.73 5.12
N ALA A 107 -19.03 5.66 6.02
CA ALA A 107 -19.43 5.58 7.42
C ALA A 107 -19.81 6.96 7.95
N ALA A 108 -20.72 6.97 8.92
CA ALA A 108 -21.13 8.18 9.62
C ALA A 108 -21.01 8.00 11.13
N GLY A 109 -20.64 9.07 11.81
CA GLY A 109 -20.49 9.09 13.25
C GLY A 109 -20.30 10.53 13.76
N PRO A 110 -19.81 10.71 15.00
CA PRO A 110 -19.56 12.05 15.56
C PRO A 110 -18.63 12.93 14.72
N TRP A 111 -17.85 12.34 13.82
CA TRP A 111 -16.95 13.02 12.86
C TRP A 111 -17.66 13.52 11.59
N GLY A 112 -18.92 13.22 11.41
CA GLY A 112 -19.67 13.42 10.16
C GLY A 112 -19.74 12.19 9.29
N ILE A 113 -19.83 12.37 7.96
CA ILE A 113 -19.79 11.26 7.00
C ILE A 113 -18.42 11.23 6.35
N SER A 114 -17.77 10.06 6.38
CA SER A 114 -16.53 9.78 5.70
C SER A 114 -16.74 8.75 4.58
N PHE A 115 -15.92 8.87 3.54
CA PHE A 115 -15.88 7.97 2.41
C PHE A 115 -14.47 7.40 2.29
N ALA A 116 -14.36 6.11 2.04
CA ALA A 116 -13.08 5.49 1.79
C ALA A 116 -12.45 6.08 0.52
N ALA A 117 -11.12 6.18 0.44
CA ALA A 117 -10.42 6.77 -0.70
C ALA A 117 -10.25 5.78 -1.86
N ASN A 118 -10.16 6.27 -3.09
CA ASN A 118 -9.76 5.47 -4.24
C ASN A 118 -8.26 5.12 -4.11
N LEU A 119 -7.94 3.83 -3.98
CA LEU A 119 -6.57 3.32 -3.85
C LEU A 119 -6.00 2.81 -5.17
N THR A 120 -6.75 2.92 -6.27
CA THR A 120 -6.24 2.50 -7.59
C THR A 120 -5.23 3.50 -8.15
N PRO A 121 -4.36 3.08 -9.09
CA PRO A 121 -3.36 3.96 -9.71
C PRO A 121 -3.94 4.91 -10.76
N ASP A 122 -5.21 5.28 -10.63
CA ASP A 122 -5.84 6.35 -11.41
C ASP A 122 -5.48 7.73 -10.82
N GLU A 123 -5.51 8.78 -11.63
CA GLU A 123 -5.28 10.16 -11.18
C GLU A 123 -6.25 10.64 -10.10
N THR A 124 -7.46 10.06 -10.07
CA THR A 124 -8.48 10.32 -9.03
C THR A 124 -8.23 9.54 -7.74
N GLY A 125 -7.28 8.60 -7.75
CA GLY A 125 -6.83 7.81 -6.63
C GLY A 125 -5.40 8.17 -6.20
N ILE A 126 -4.55 7.14 -6.12
CA ILE A 126 -3.14 7.30 -5.73
C ILE A 126 -2.18 7.36 -6.94
N GLY A 127 -2.71 7.53 -8.18
CA GLY A 127 -1.90 7.48 -9.40
C GLY A 127 -0.71 8.44 -9.39
N ASN A 128 -0.92 9.66 -8.90
CA ASN A 128 0.09 10.71 -8.85
C ASN A 128 0.82 10.80 -7.49
N TRP A 129 0.57 9.86 -6.56
CA TRP A 129 1.24 9.88 -5.26
C TRP A 129 2.64 9.29 -5.34
N SER A 130 3.56 9.88 -4.58
CA SER A 130 4.82 9.24 -4.24
C SER A 130 4.63 8.20 -3.14
N GLU A 131 5.59 7.30 -3.02
CA GLU A 131 5.60 6.32 -1.94
C GLU A 131 5.69 7.00 -0.56
N GLU A 132 6.46 8.09 -0.45
CA GLU A 132 6.56 8.88 0.77
C GLU A 132 5.20 9.50 1.16
N GLN A 133 4.42 10.03 0.21
CA GLN A 133 3.06 10.49 0.48
C GLN A 133 2.15 9.35 0.97
N PHE A 134 2.27 8.17 0.34
CA PHE A 134 1.51 6.99 0.75
C PHE A 134 1.89 6.55 2.18
N LYS A 135 3.19 6.50 2.49
CA LYS A 135 3.71 6.21 3.82
C LYS A 135 3.13 7.16 4.86
N LYS A 136 3.24 8.48 4.66
CA LYS A 136 2.68 9.49 5.57
C LYS A 136 1.17 9.34 5.77
N ALA A 137 0.42 9.06 4.70
CA ALA A 137 -1.01 8.83 4.82
C ALA A 137 -1.32 7.61 5.68
N LEU A 138 -0.57 6.51 5.49
CA LEU A 138 -0.84 5.25 6.14
C LEU A 138 -0.34 5.20 7.59
N THR A 139 0.86 5.71 7.88
CA THR A 139 1.52 5.59 9.20
C THR A 139 1.37 6.82 10.11
N GLU A 140 1.10 8.01 9.53
CA GLU A 140 0.89 9.23 10.28
C GLU A 140 -0.57 9.71 10.23
N GLY A 141 -1.42 9.02 9.48
CA GLY A 141 -2.83 9.38 9.30
C GLY A 141 -3.05 10.71 8.58
N LYS A 142 -2.09 11.20 7.79
CA LYS A 142 -2.19 12.47 7.07
C LYS A 142 -3.07 12.36 5.83
N LEU A 143 -4.05 13.24 5.68
CA LEU A 143 -4.87 13.26 4.47
C LEU A 143 -4.00 13.49 3.23
N LYS A 144 -4.06 12.53 2.28
CA LYS A 144 -3.24 12.51 1.06
C LYS A 144 -1.71 12.55 1.32
N GLY A 145 -1.25 12.19 2.52
CA GLY A 145 0.16 12.23 2.88
C GLY A 145 0.78 13.63 2.86
N LEU A 146 -0.03 14.69 3.01
CA LEU A 146 0.42 16.07 2.93
C LEU A 146 0.67 16.64 4.32
N ASP A 147 1.82 17.30 4.50
CA ASP A 147 2.14 18.00 5.74
C ASP A 147 1.13 19.14 5.96
N GLY A 148 0.72 19.34 7.23
CA GLY A 148 -0.29 20.33 7.59
C GLY A 148 -1.74 19.95 7.23
N SER A 149 -1.97 18.81 6.57
CA SER A 149 -3.32 18.35 6.30
C SER A 149 -3.98 17.80 7.58
N ARG A 150 -5.33 17.71 7.58
CA ARG A 150 -6.06 17.06 8.66
C ARG A 150 -5.71 15.58 8.77
N THR A 151 -5.97 15.01 9.92
CA THR A 151 -5.92 13.56 10.12
C THR A 151 -7.02 12.86 9.31
N LEU A 152 -6.76 11.62 8.89
CA LEU A 152 -7.76 10.74 8.28
C LEU A 152 -8.93 10.57 9.23
N LEU A 153 -10.14 10.55 8.67
CA LEU A 153 -11.36 10.40 9.47
C LEU A 153 -11.60 8.92 9.79
N PRO A 154 -12.25 8.65 10.93
CA PRO A 154 -12.76 7.32 11.20
C PRO A 154 -13.69 6.85 10.06
N PRO A 155 -13.78 5.55 9.80
CA PRO A 155 -13.21 4.44 10.57
C PRO A 155 -11.80 4.01 10.11
N MET A 156 -11.09 4.78 9.26
CA MET A 156 -9.76 4.38 8.78
C MET A 156 -8.80 4.12 9.95
N PRO A 157 -8.36 2.86 10.18
CA PRO A 157 -7.61 2.48 11.37
C PRO A 157 -6.09 2.69 11.16
N TRP A 158 -5.68 3.87 10.71
CA TRP A 158 -4.28 4.17 10.38
C TRP A 158 -3.33 3.93 11.55
N VAL A 159 -3.81 4.05 12.79
CA VAL A 159 -3.00 3.76 13.99
C VAL A 159 -2.51 2.32 14.06
N ASN A 160 -3.16 1.38 13.36
CA ASN A 160 -2.75 -0.02 13.29
C ASN A 160 -1.56 -0.23 12.34
N TYR A 161 -1.23 0.76 11.53
CA TYR A 161 -0.21 0.66 10.49
C TYR A 161 1.08 1.43 10.80
N ILE A 162 1.17 2.05 11.99
CA ILE A 162 2.34 2.85 12.41
C ILE A 162 3.62 2.02 12.45
N SER A 163 3.51 0.72 12.75
CA SER A 163 4.64 -0.20 12.89
C SER A 163 5.04 -0.92 11.59
N LEU A 164 4.38 -0.61 10.46
CA LEU A 164 4.81 -1.20 9.18
C LEU A 164 6.24 -0.80 8.85
N THR A 165 7.02 -1.78 8.38
CA THR A 165 8.37 -1.53 7.87
C THR A 165 8.33 -0.84 6.51
N ASP A 166 9.45 -0.26 6.10
CA ASP A 166 9.57 0.37 4.78
C ASP A 166 9.37 -0.64 3.65
N GLU A 167 9.81 -1.87 3.84
CA GLU A 167 9.62 -2.98 2.88
C GLU A 167 8.14 -3.35 2.74
N GLU A 168 7.39 -3.41 3.83
CA GLU A 168 5.95 -3.69 3.81
C GLU A 168 5.18 -2.54 3.14
N ILE A 169 5.52 -1.28 3.44
CA ILE A 169 4.95 -0.10 2.80
C ILE A 169 5.23 -0.13 1.30
N HIS A 170 6.48 -0.38 0.91
CA HIS A 170 6.89 -0.54 -0.48
C HIS A 170 6.11 -1.66 -1.19
N ALA A 171 5.95 -2.79 -0.53
CA ALA A 171 5.20 -3.93 -1.08
C ALA A 171 3.73 -3.58 -1.32
N VAL A 172 3.05 -2.97 -0.34
CA VAL A 172 1.66 -2.52 -0.46
C VAL A 172 1.52 -1.46 -1.55
N PHE A 173 2.36 -0.43 -1.54
CA PHE A 173 2.31 0.65 -2.53
C PHE A 173 2.53 0.12 -3.96
N THR A 174 3.54 -0.72 -4.15
CA THR A 174 3.84 -1.32 -5.46
C THR A 174 2.68 -2.17 -5.97
N TYR A 175 2.04 -2.96 -5.09
CA TYR A 175 0.84 -3.71 -5.49
C TYR A 175 -0.29 -2.77 -5.90
N LEU A 176 -0.61 -1.76 -5.12
CA LEU A 176 -1.65 -0.79 -5.44
C LEU A 176 -1.37 -0.03 -6.74
N LYS A 177 -0.09 0.23 -7.05
CA LYS A 177 0.33 0.85 -8.31
C LYS A 177 0.27 -0.10 -9.51
N SER A 178 0.21 -1.41 -9.28
CA SER A 178 0.18 -2.45 -10.33
C SER A 178 -1.22 -2.91 -10.73
N ILE A 179 -2.25 -2.62 -9.91
CA ILE A 179 -3.62 -3.03 -10.22
C ILE A 179 -4.26 -2.15 -11.31
N LYS A 180 -5.40 -2.58 -11.83
CA LYS A 180 -6.12 -1.83 -12.86
C LYS A 180 -6.58 -0.46 -12.34
N PRO A 181 -6.25 0.65 -13.02
CA PRO A 181 -6.75 1.96 -12.65
C PRO A 181 -8.28 2.04 -12.84
N VAL A 182 -8.96 2.67 -11.89
CA VAL A 182 -10.39 2.94 -11.95
C VAL A 182 -10.62 4.42 -11.68
N LYS A 183 -11.12 5.13 -12.69
CA LYS A 183 -11.50 6.54 -12.54
C LYS A 183 -12.72 6.63 -11.63
N ASN A 184 -12.53 7.19 -10.43
CA ASN A 184 -13.59 7.34 -9.45
C ASN A 184 -13.31 8.53 -8.50
N ILE A 185 -14.05 9.62 -8.67
CA ILE A 185 -13.95 10.81 -7.82
C ILE A 185 -14.83 10.58 -6.58
N VAL A 186 -14.19 10.18 -5.50
CA VAL A 186 -14.90 9.96 -4.22
C VAL A 186 -15.45 11.27 -3.66
N PRO A 187 -16.69 11.28 -3.12
CA PRO A 187 -17.25 12.47 -2.50
C PRO A 187 -16.40 13.03 -1.35
N ASN A 188 -16.43 14.35 -1.18
CA ASN A 188 -15.81 14.97 -0.01
C ASN A 188 -16.55 14.58 1.28
N PRO A 189 -15.85 14.44 2.40
CA PRO A 189 -16.49 14.20 3.69
C PRO A 189 -17.52 15.30 4.03
N ILE A 190 -18.60 14.89 4.69
CA ILE A 190 -19.64 15.80 5.17
C ILE A 190 -19.43 16.03 6.66
N SER A 191 -19.28 17.30 7.04
CA SER A 191 -19.07 17.64 8.46
C SER A 191 -20.34 17.38 9.30
N PRO A 192 -20.20 17.14 10.62
CA PRO A 192 -21.35 16.90 11.51
C PRO A 192 -22.40 18.02 11.47
N HIS A 193 -22.00 19.27 11.22
CA HIS A 193 -22.91 20.42 11.15
C HIS A 193 -23.76 20.47 9.88
N LYS A 194 -23.47 19.63 8.88
CA LYS A 194 -24.17 19.57 7.60
C LYS A 194 -25.02 18.30 7.42
N MET A 195 -25.19 17.55 8.50
CA MET A 195 -25.96 16.31 8.54
C MET A 195 -27.38 16.53 9.03
#